data_c054de21df1b2cbe1631478478882d34
#
_entry.id   c054de21df1b2cbe1631478478882d34
#
_cell.length_a   1.000
_cell.length_b   1.000
_cell.length_c   1.000
_cell.angle_alpha   90.00
_cell.angle_beta   90.00
_cell.angle_gamma   90.00
#
_symmetry.space_group_name_H-M   'P 1'
#
loop_
_entity.id
_entity.type
_entity.pdbx_description
1 polymer ?
#
loop_
_entity_poly.entity_id
_entity_poly.type
_entity_poly.pdbx_seq_one_letter_code
_entity_poly.pdbx_strand_id
1 'polypeptide(L)'
;MRYLIVSPDGNVVHGQGALDMAALQTLVGGDFEVLPSPDGIAATVLAGTESKAQGAPANHPATRLIRNRIRPEDFVAGVIVVTGPIAEDGSLTEIDEPTERLVLDRIRK
;
A
#
# COMPACT_ATOMS: atom_id res chain seq x y z
N MET A 1 -15.32 4.81 -0.08
CA MET A 1 -14.26 4.18 0.71
C MET A 1 -13.00 5.03 0.59
N ARG A 2 -12.34 5.28 1.70
CA ARG A 2 -11.10 6.08 1.75
C ARG A 2 -9.89 5.16 1.71
N TYR A 3 -8.90 5.53 0.91
CA TYR A 3 -7.63 4.79 0.80
C TYR A 3 -6.50 5.74 0.40
N LEU A 4 -5.26 5.28 0.50
CA LEU A 4 -4.10 6.06 0.08
C LEU A 4 -3.43 5.38 -1.12
N ILE A 5 -2.94 6.19 -2.04
CA ILE A 5 -2.08 5.73 -3.15
C ILE A 5 -0.71 6.33 -2.92
N VAL A 6 0.31 5.48 -2.80
CA VAL A 6 1.68 5.93 -2.54
C VAL A 6 2.54 5.57 -3.73
N SER A 7 3.11 6.59 -4.35
CA SER A 7 3.92 6.45 -5.57
C SER A 7 5.42 6.44 -5.23
N PRO A 8 6.24 5.82 -6.11
CA PRO A 8 7.70 5.77 -5.88
C PRO A 8 8.37 7.13 -5.74
N ASP A 9 7.79 8.17 -6.33
CA ASP A 9 8.32 9.54 -6.24
C ASP A 9 8.01 10.23 -4.91
N GLY A 10 7.30 9.55 -4.00
CA GLY A 10 6.92 10.11 -2.71
C GLY A 10 5.56 10.77 -2.67
N ASN A 11 4.88 10.89 -3.80
CA ASN A 11 3.54 11.45 -3.83
C ASN A 11 2.54 10.52 -3.14
N VAL A 12 1.66 11.11 -2.34
CA VAL A 12 0.56 10.40 -1.68
C VAL A 12 -0.74 11.04 -2.14
N VAL A 13 -1.61 10.23 -2.69
CA VAL A 13 -2.94 10.66 -3.13
C VAL A 13 -3.97 10.06 -2.20
N HIS A 14 -4.89 10.89 -1.71
CA HIS A 14 -6.01 10.44 -0.91
C HIS A 14 -7.13 10.01 -1.85
N GLY A 15 -7.34 8.70 -1.94
CA GLY A 15 -8.38 8.14 -2.80
C GLY A 15 -9.71 8.10 -2.09
N GLN A 16 -10.78 8.25 -2.86
CA GLN A 16 -12.15 8.17 -2.36
C GLN A 16 -13.01 7.52 -3.43
N GLY A 17 -13.77 6.51 -3.04
CA GLY A 17 -14.70 5.84 -3.93
C GLY A 17 -14.60 4.32 -3.89
N ALA A 18 -15.25 3.66 -4.82
CA ALA A 18 -15.23 2.20 -4.92
C ALA A 18 -13.83 1.73 -5.33
N LEU A 19 -13.33 0.73 -4.64
CA LEU A 19 -12.02 0.14 -4.92
C LEU A 19 -12.21 -1.35 -5.20
N ASP A 20 -12.75 -1.65 -6.39
CA ASP A 20 -12.94 -3.02 -6.84
C ASP A 20 -11.65 -3.59 -7.44
N MET A 21 -11.70 -4.86 -7.84
CA MET A 21 -10.54 -5.55 -8.39
C MET A 21 -9.98 -4.83 -9.62
N ALA A 22 -10.85 -4.38 -10.52
CA ALA A 22 -10.41 -3.69 -11.74
C ALA A 22 -9.72 -2.35 -11.41
N ALA A 23 -10.25 -1.61 -10.46
CA ALA A 23 -9.63 -0.35 -10.01
C ALA A 23 -8.26 -0.59 -9.39
N LEU A 24 -8.14 -1.61 -8.53
CA LEU A 24 -6.86 -1.99 -7.93
C LEU A 24 -5.84 -2.38 -8.99
N GLN A 25 -6.23 -3.21 -9.94
CA GLN A 25 -5.33 -3.64 -11.02
C GLN A 25 -4.83 -2.45 -11.84
N THR A 26 -5.69 -1.49 -12.11
CA THR A 26 -5.32 -0.27 -12.81
C THR A 26 -4.30 0.54 -12.01
N LEU A 27 -4.53 0.70 -10.71
CA LEU A 27 -3.66 1.50 -9.84
C LEU A 27 -2.27 0.91 -9.69
N VAL A 28 -2.17 -0.41 -9.51
CA VAL A 28 -0.89 -1.07 -9.26
C VAL A 28 -0.25 -1.64 -10.54
N GLY A 29 -0.92 -1.54 -11.67
CA GLY A 29 -0.38 -1.94 -12.97
C GLY A 29 -0.51 -3.41 -13.31
N GLY A 30 -1.49 -4.10 -12.76
CA GLY A 30 -1.75 -5.51 -13.04
C GLY A 30 -2.23 -6.28 -11.82
N ASP A 31 -1.98 -7.58 -11.79
CA ASP A 31 -2.33 -8.39 -10.65
C ASP A 31 -1.68 -7.85 -9.37
N PHE A 32 -2.37 -7.99 -8.26
CA PHE A 32 -1.91 -7.45 -6.99
C PHE A 32 -1.81 -8.53 -5.92
N GLU A 33 -1.04 -8.23 -4.89
CA GLU A 33 -0.87 -9.07 -3.71
C GLU A 33 -0.95 -8.22 -2.45
N VAL A 34 -1.26 -8.86 -1.34
CA VAL A 34 -1.25 -8.22 -0.02
C VAL A 34 0.15 -8.38 0.55
N LEU A 35 0.79 -7.26 0.83
CA LEU A 35 2.10 -7.24 1.50
C LEU A 35 1.91 -7.39 3.01
N PRO A 36 2.99 -7.68 3.76
CA PRO A 36 2.89 -7.71 5.22
C PRO A 36 2.34 -6.40 5.76
N SER A 37 1.46 -6.49 6.76
CA SER A 37 0.91 -5.30 7.40
C SER A 37 2.00 -4.49 8.08
N PRO A 38 1.91 -3.16 8.07
CA PRO A 38 2.87 -2.33 8.80
C PRO A 38 2.87 -2.68 10.29
N ASP A 39 4.06 -2.71 10.90
CA ASP A 39 4.19 -3.01 12.30
C ASP A 39 3.48 -1.96 13.17
N GLY A 40 2.55 -2.41 14.02
CA GLY A 40 1.80 -1.54 14.92
C GLY A 40 0.73 -0.68 14.26
N ILE A 41 0.42 -0.91 12.99
CA ILE A 41 -0.60 -0.16 12.26
C ILE A 41 -1.61 -1.13 11.63
N ALA A 42 -2.89 -0.94 11.95
CA ALA A 42 -3.97 -1.78 11.42
C ALA A 42 -4.36 -1.32 10.01
N ALA A 43 -3.50 -1.59 9.04
CA ALA A 43 -3.70 -1.22 7.65
C ALA A 43 -3.29 -2.37 6.73
N THR A 44 -3.83 -2.37 5.52
CA THR A 44 -3.50 -3.34 4.48
C THR A 44 -2.73 -2.62 3.37
N VAL A 45 -1.64 -3.21 2.93
CA VAL A 45 -0.82 -2.69 1.84
C VAL A 45 -0.95 -3.61 0.63
N LEU A 46 -1.34 -3.05 -0.50
CA LEU A 46 -1.55 -3.78 -1.74
C LEU A 46 -0.55 -3.30 -2.79
N ALA A 47 0.13 -4.23 -3.43
CA ALA A 47 1.15 -3.92 -4.43
C ALA A 47 0.98 -4.82 -5.65
N GLY A 48 1.53 -4.39 -6.79
CA GLY A 48 1.54 -5.20 -7.99
C GLY A 48 2.47 -6.40 -7.83
N THR A 49 1.95 -7.60 -8.10
CA THR A 49 2.69 -8.85 -7.95
C THR A 49 3.96 -8.86 -8.82
N GLU A 50 3.87 -8.29 -10.01
CA GLU A 50 4.95 -8.32 -11.00
C GLU A 50 5.79 -7.03 -11.06
N SER A 51 5.57 -6.10 -10.13
CA SER A 51 6.20 -4.77 -10.20
C SER A 51 7.73 -4.84 -10.29
N LYS A 52 8.36 -5.65 -9.43
CA LYS A 52 9.82 -5.80 -9.47
C LYS A 52 10.30 -6.44 -10.77
N ALA A 53 9.63 -7.51 -11.20
CA ALA A 53 10.00 -8.23 -12.42
C ALA A 53 9.85 -7.36 -13.66
N GLN A 54 8.91 -6.41 -13.65
CA GLN A 54 8.70 -5.47 -14.73
C GLN A 54 9.62 -4.25 -14.67
N GLY A 55 10.48 -4.17 -13.67
CA GLY A 55 11.42 -3.06 -13.53
C GLY A 55 10.80 -1.79 -13.00
N ALA A 56 9.68 -1.86 -12.29
CA ALA A 56 9.08 -0.69 -11.68
C ALA A 56 10.06 -0.04 -10.68
N PRO A 57 10.06 1.29 -10.57
CA PRO A 57 10.95 1.99 -9.64
C PRO A 57 10.73 1.55 -8.19
N ALA A 58 11.81 1.51 -7.40
CA ALA A 58 11.72 1.26 -5.97
C ALA A 58 10.84 2.34 -5.32
N ASN A 59 9.96 1.90 -4.43
CA ASN A 59 9.08 2.79 -3.67
C ASN A 59 9.62 2.89 -2.25
N HIS A 60 10.48 3.88 -2.01
CA HIS A 60 11.12 4.07 -0.72
C HIS A 60 10.12 4.40 0.39
N PRO A 61 9.12 5.28 0.17
CA PRO A 61 8.08 5.51 1.19
C PRO A 61 7.36 4.23 1.62
N ALA A 62 6.96 3.42 0.65
CA ALA A 62 6.28 2.15 0.94
C ALA A 62 7.21 1.17 1.66
N THR A 63 8.47 1.13 1.27
CA THR A 63 9.47 0.29 1.93
C THR A 63 9.63 0.69 3.40
N ARG A 64 9.69 2.00 3.68
CA ARG A 64 9.74 2.50 5.06
C ARG A 64 8.53 2.08 5.87
N LEU A 65 7.35 2.07 5.24
CA LEU A 65 6.11 1.71 5.91
C LEU A 65 6.15 0.30 6.49
N ILE A 66 6.73 -0.66 5.77
CA ILE A 66 6.77 -2.07 6.18
C ILE A 66 8.17 -2.57 6.49
N ARG A 67 9.12 -1.66 6.76
CA ARG A 67 10.54 -2.00 6.94
C ARG A 67 10.79 -3.12 7.94
N ASN A 68 10.04 -3.13 9.05
CA ASN A 68 10.20 -4.12 10.10
C ASN A 68 9.54 -5.47 9.79
N ARG A 69 8.87 -5.59 8.65
CA ARG A 69 8.15 -6.80 8.23
C ARG A 69 8.78 -7.50 7.04
N ILE A 70 9.83 -6.93 6.47
CA ILE A 70 10.54 -7.52 5.34
C ILE A 70 12.04 -7.57 5.64
N ARG A 71 12.78 -8.33 4.86
CA ARG A 71 14.23 -8.46 5.01
C ARG A 71 14.93 -7.13 4.77
N PRO A 72 16.08 -6.87 5.42
CA PRO A 72 16.81 -5.62 5.23
C PRO A 72 17.16 -5.32 3.77
N GLU A 73 17.46 -6.36 2.98
CA GLU A 73 17.81 -6.22 1.57
C GLU A 73 16.61 -6.09 0.64
N ASP A 74 15.40 -6.33 1.16
CA ASP A 74 14.19 -6.30 0.34
C ASP A 74 13.61 -4.88 0.27
N PHE A 75 12.76 -4.66 -0.72
CA PHE A 75 12.13 -3.36 -0.95
C PHE A 75 10.82 -3.53 -1.69
N VAL A 76 9.98 -2.51 -1.63
CA VAL A 76 8.72 -2.43 -2.36
C VAL A 76 8.98 -1.67 -3.66
N ALA A 77 8.40 -2.12 -4.76
CA ALA A 77 8.51 -1.46 -6.06
C ALA A 77 7.14 -1.09 -6.60
N GLY A 78 7.08 -0.01 -7.36
CA GLY A 78 5.85 0.45 -8.01
C GLY A 78 4.89 1.17 -7.08
N VAL A 79 3.73 1.47 -7.59
CA VAL A 79 2.65 2.13 -6.86
C VAL A 79 2.01 1.14 -5.89
N ILE A 80 1.73 1.58 -4.66
CA ILE A 80 0.98 0.78 -3.69
C ILE A 80 -0.30 1.50 -3.28
N VAL A 81 -1.24 0.70 -2.78
CA VAL A 81 -2.50 1.19 -2.21
C VAL A 81 -2.57 0.76 -0.75
N VAL A 82 -2.95 1.68 0.13
CA VAL A 82 -3.10 1.40 1.55
C VAL A 82 -4.56 1.59 1.95
N THR A 83 -5.13 0.56 2.53
CA THR A 83 -6.52 0.56 3.00
C THR A 83 -6.58 0.28 4.49
N GLY A 84 -7.78 0.21 5.05
CA GLY A 84 -7.98 -0.32 6.39
C GLY A 84 -7.77 -1.83 6.44
N PRO A 85 -8.04 -2.45 7.59
CA PRO A 85 -7.88 -3.90 7.73
C PRO A 85 -8.80 -4.67 6.78
N ILE A 86 -8.40 -5.87 6.40
CA ILE A 86 -9.27 -6.79 5.65
C ILE A 86 -10.33 -7.32 6.61
N ALA A 87 -11.61 -7.22 6.21
CA ALA A 87 -12.73 -7.72 7.00
C ALA A 87 -12.77 -9.25 6.99
N GLU A 88 -13.55 -9.83 7.90
CA GLU A 88 -13.68 -11.29 8.03
C GLU A 88 -14.14 -11.96 6.73
N ASP A 89 -14.97 -11.27 5.95
CA ASP A 89 -15.44 -11.78 4.67
C ASP A 89 -14.43 -11.60 3.53
N GLY A 90 -13.23 -11.08 3.83
CA GLY A 90 -12.19 -10.85 2.85
C GLY A 90 -12.28 -9.52 2.12
N SER A 91 -13.28 -8.69 2.41
CA SER A 91 -13.43 -7.40 1.74
C SER A 91 -12.45 -6.36 2.30
N LEU A 92 -12.07 -5.41 1.46
CA LEU A 92 -11.27 -4.26 1.89
C LEU A 92 -12.17 -3.29 2.65
N THR A 93 -11.60 -2.67 3.69
CA THR A 93 -12.28 -1.61 4.45
C THR A 93 -11.55 -0.29 4.25
N GLU A 94 -12.24 0.80 4.49
CA GLU A 94 -11.59 2.09 4.35
C GLU A 94 -10.58 2.33 5.47
N ILE A 95 -9.55 3.12 5.18
CA ILE A 95 -8.60 3.56 6.18
C ILE A 95 -9.23 4.68 7.00
N ASP A 96 -9.17 4.58 8.31
CA ASP A 96 -9.67 5.65 9.17
C ASP A 96 -8.61 6.75 9.34
N GLU A 97 -9.04 7.89 9.83
CA GLU A 97 -8.16 9.06 9.94
C GLU A 97 -6.97 8.85 10.88
N PRO A 98 -7.15 8.26 12.08
CA PRO A 98 -5.99 7.98 12.93
C PRO A 98 -4.97 7.04 12.30
N THR A 99 -5.43 5.99 11.63
CA THR A 99 -4.55 5.04 10.94
C THR A 99 -3.82 5.72 9.80
N GLU A 100 -4.51 6.56 9.04
CA GLU A 100 -3.91 7.33 7.95
C GLU A 100 -2.76 8.20 8.46
N ARG A 101 -2.92 8.87 9.60
CA ARG A 101 -1.85 9.67 10.20
C ARG A 101 -0.63 8.83 10.55
N LEU A 102 -0.84 7.65 11.13
CA LEU A 102 0.25 6.73 11.47
C LEU A 102 1.01 6.30 10.21
N VAL A 103 0.28 5.99 9.14
CA VAL A 103 0.87 5.61 7.84
C VAL A 103 1.69 6.77 7.28
N LEU A 104 1.11 7.96 7.23
CA LEU A 104 1.79 9.15 6.68
C LEU A 104 3.06 9.50 7.46
N ASP A 105 3.02 9.41 8.79
CA ASP A 105 4.19 9.64 9.62
C ASP A 105 5.32 8.67 9.28
N ARG A 106 5.00 7.39 9.14
CA ARG A 106 6.00 6.36 8.87
C ARG A 106 6.59 6.50 7.48
N ILE A 107 5.78 6.85 6.50
CA ILE A 107 6.20 7.07 5.12
C ILE A 107 7.23 8.20 5.03
N ARG A 108 7.04 9.24 5.82
CA ARG A 108 7.84 10.47 5.77
C ARG A 108 9.17 10.39 6.53
N LYS A 109 9.37 9.32 7.25
CA LYS A 109 10.64 9.09 7.98
C LYS A 109 11.68 8.43 7.06
#